data_8c3438ef68cfb43f084cb3b2f23930d0
#
_entry.id   8c3438ef68cfb43f084cb3b2f23930d0
#
_cell.length_a   1.000
_cell.length_b   1.000
_cell.length_c   1.000
_cell.angle_alpha   90.00
_cell.angle_beta   90.00
_cell.angle_gamma   90.00
#
_symmetry.space_group_name_H-M   'P 1'
#
loop_
_entity.id
_entity.type
_entity.pdbx_description
1 polymer ?
#
loop_
_entity_poly.entity_id
_entity_poly.type
_entity_poly.pdbx_seq_one_letter_code
_entity_poly.pdbx_strand_id
1 'polypeptide(L)'
;MDQIRAAVRAGAPDAVEGISYGMPALRSHGRQFLVSYDAFKQHYSLFPASQGVVDGLGDEIQPYLAGKGTIRFPADRPIPVGLIRRIAGIRFGENAARAADLIKRPDAVEP
;
A
#
# COMPACT_ATOMS: atom_id res chain seq x y z
N MET A 1 10.74 4.03 -10.29
CA MET A 1 10.48 3.50 -8.93
C MET A 1 10.57 4.57 -7.85
N ASP A 2 11.45 5.55 -8.04
CA ASP A 2 11.61 6.61 -7.02
C ASP A 2 10.34 7.42 -6.81
N GLN A 3 9.57 7.67 -7.86
CA GLN A 3 8.31 8.40 -7.75
C GLN A 3 7.28 7.62 -6.93
N ILE A 4 7.22 6.30 -7.12
CA ILE A 4 6.30 5.46 -6.34
C ILE A 4 6.71 5.46 -4.88
N ARG A 5 7.98 5.28 -4.61
CA ARG A 5 8.53 5.29 -3.25
C ARG A 5 8.21 6.62 -2.55
N ALA A 6 8.47 7.73 -3.23
CA ALA A 6 8.22 9.06 -2.67
C ALA A 6 6.73 9.27 -2.40
N ALA A 7 5.85 8.84 -3.31
CA ALA A 7 4.41 8.98 -3.15
C ALA A 7 3.90 8.14 -1.97
N VAL A 8 4.39 6.92 -1.81
CA VAL A 8 4.02 6.06 -0.69
C VAL A 8 4.46 6.70 0.63
N ARG A 9 5.70 7.19 0.68
CA ARG A 9 6.20 7.84 1.90
C ARG A 9 5.44 9.12 2.23
N ALA A 10 4.96 9.84 1.22
CA ALA A 10 4.15 11.03 1.46
C ALA A 10 2.81 10.67 2.11
N GLY A 11 2.23 9.53 1.75
CA GLY A 11 0.99 9.05 2.37
C GLY A 11 1.19 8.35 3.70
N ALA A 12 2.38 7.84 3.96
CA ALA A 12 2.71 7.09 5.18
C ALA A 12 4.14 7.45 5.63
N PRO A 13 4.34 8.66 6.19
CA PRO A 13 5.70 9.15 6.50
C PRO A 13 6.47 8.28 7.48
N ASP A 14 5.77 7.57 8.37
CA ASP A 14 6.41 6.75 9.38
C ASP A 14 6.68 5.31 8.92
N ALA A 15 6.39 5.00 7.66
CA ALA A 15 6.59 3.65 7.13
C ALA A 15 8.08 3.32 7.06
N VAL A 16 8.39 2.05 7.33
CA VAL A 16 9.76 1.52 7.31
C VAL A 16 9.96 0.71 6.05
N GLU A 17 11.01 1.00 5.32
CA GLU A 17 11.33 0.31 4.07
C GLU A 17 12.06 -0.99 4.31
N GLY A 18 11.83 -1.95 3.41
CA GLY A 18 12.49 -3.25 3.46
C GLY A 18 12.21 -4.03 2.18
N ILE A 19 12.44 -5.33 2.26
CA ILE A 19 12.21 -6.26 1.15
C ILE A 19 11.21 -7.31 1.60
N SER A 20 10.25 -7.62 0.73
CA SER A 20 9.28 -8.68 0.97
C SER A 20 9.10 -9.45 -0.33
N TYR A 21 9.33 -10.75 -0.30
CA TYR A 21 9.25 -11.60 -1.50
C TYR A 21 10.11 -11.08 -2.66
N GLY A 22 11.29 -10.53 -2.32
CA GLY A 22 12.19 -9.99 -3.34
C GLY A 22 11.80 -8.64 -3.90
N MET A 23 10.75 -8.00 -3.39
CA MET A 23 10.26 -6.70 -3.86
C MET A 23 10.46 -5.63 -2.79
N PRO A 24 10.67 -4.37 -3.21
CA PRO A 24 10.61 -3.27 -2.27
C PRO A 24 9.27 -3.25 -1.54
N ALA A 25 9.31 -3.07 -0.25
CA ALA A 25 8.11 -3.07 0.58
C ALA A 25 8.24 -2.07 1.72
N LEU A 26 7.11 -1.59 2.22
CA LEU A 26 7.06 -0.72 3.38
C LEU A 26 6.13 -1.33 4.40
N ARG A 27 6.44 -1.12 5.69
CA ARG A 27 5.65 -1.60 6.82
C ARG A 27 5.36 -0.45 7.75
N SER A 28 4.28 -0.57 8.49
CA SER A 28 3.90 0.42 9.49
C SER A 28 3.42 -0.28 10.75
N HIS A 29 3.31 0.48 11.85
CA HIS A 29 2.79 -0.03 13.12
C HIS A 29 3.47 -1.34 13.53
N GLY A 30 4.81 -1.27 13.64
CA GLY A 30 5.61 -2.44 13.92
C GLY A 30 5.96 -3.19 12.65
N ARG A 31 5.42 -4.40 12.50
CA ARG A 31 5.74 -5.24 11.34
C ARG A 31 4.58 -5.44 10.39
N GLN A 32 3.56 -4.61 10.48
CA GLN A 32 2.41 -4.79 9.61
C GLN A 32 2.73 -4.35 8.19
N PHE A 33 2.41 -5.22 7.24
CA PHE A 33 2.65 -4.96 5.83
C PHE A 33 1.80 -3.77 5.37
N LEU A 34 2.43 -2.79 4.77
CA LEU A 34 1.74 -1.62 4.25
C LEU A 34 1.51 -1.75 2.74
N VAL A 35 2.57 -1.70 1.97
CA VAL A 35 2.53 -1.84 0.52
C VAL A 35 3.83 -2.48 0.04
N SER A 36 3.77 -3.11 -1.14
CA SER A 36 4.96 -3.44 -1.92
C SER A 36 4.73 -3.00 -3.36
N TYR A 37 5.80 -2.82 -4.09
CA TYR A 37 5.72 -2.40 -5.47
C TYR A 37 6.85 -3.01 -6.29
N ASP A 38 6.62 -3.09 -7.61
CA ASP A 38 7.62 -3.65 -8.51
C ASP A 38 7.49 -2.97 -9.88
N ALA A 39 8.57 -2.97 -10.62
CA ALA A 39 8.61 -2.43 -11.96
C ALA A 39 8.75 -3.57 -12.97
N PHE A 40 7.91 -3.54 -13.98
CA PHE A 40 7.95 -4.49 -15.09
C PHE A 40 8.23 -3.71 -16.39
N LYS A 41 8.40 -4.43 -17.46
CA LYS A 41 8.79 -3.82 -18.74
C LYS A 41 7.80 -2.77 -19.22
N GLN A 42 6.50 -3.01 -19.04
CA GLN A 42 5.46 -2.15 -19.59
C GLN A 42 4.52 -1.56 -18.52
N HIS A 43 4.77 -1.88 -17.25
CA HIS A 43 3.91 -1.37 -16.17
C HIS A 43 4.63 -1.41 -14.82
N TYR A 44 4.04 -0.72 -13.86
CA TYR A 44 4.40 -0.81 -12.45
C TYR A 44 3.26 -1.47 -11.70
N SER A 45 3.58 -2.29 -10.71
CA SER A 45 2.57 -2.91 -9.85
C SER A 45 2.72 -2.42 -8.43
N LEU A 46 1.57 -2.21 -7.76
CA LEU A 46 1.50 -1.83 -6.37
C LEU A 46 0.55 -2.81 -5.67
N PHE A 47 0.90 -3.25 -4.48
CA PHE A 47 0.14 -4.23 -3.70
C PHE A 47 -0.03 -3.74 -2.27
N PRO A 48 -1.12 -4.05 -1.58
CA PRO A 48 -2.32 -4.71 -2.08
C PRO A 48 -3.40 -3.72 -2.45
N ALA A 49 -4.31 -4.11 -3.33
CA ALA A 49 -5.58 -3.42 -3.50
C ALA A 49 -6.53 -3.98 -2.43
N SER A 50 -6.36 -3.51 -1.20
CA SER A 50 -7.18 -3.98 -0.08
C SER A 50 -8.63 -3.49 -0.22
N GLN A 51 -9.52 -4.06 0.59
CA GLN A 51 -10.91 -3.63 0.59
C GLN A 51 -11.05 -2.14 0.90
N GLY A 52 -10.26 -1.65 1.87
CA GLY A 52 -10.28 -0.22 2.20
C GLY A 52 -9.83 0.66 1.03
N VAL A 53 -8.83 0.22 0.27
CA VAL A 53 -8.37 0.95 -0.92
C VAL A 53 -9.48 0.98 -1.98
N VAL A 54 -10.09 -0.16 -2.27
CA VAL A 54 -11.15 -0.25 -3.27
C VAL A 54 -12.34 0.60 -2.86
N ASP A 55 -12.77 0.48 -1.61
CA ASP A 55 -13.92 1.22 -1.10
C ASP A 55 -13.65 2.73 -1.01
N GLY A 56 -12.45 3.08 -0.55
CA GLY A 56 -12.11 4.48 -0.33
C GLY A 56 -11.88 5.28 -1.61
N LEU A 57 -11.40 4.64 -2.66
CA LEU A 57 -11.09 5.30 -3.92
C LEU A 57 -12.14 5.08 -5.00
N GLY A 58 -12.98 4.05 -4.86
CA GLY A 58 -14.10 3.82 -5.76
C GLY A 58 -13.68 3.80 -7.23
N ASP A 59 -14.31 4.67 -8.02
CA ASP A 59 -14.07 4.70 -9.46
C ASP A 59 -12.67 5.13 -9.85
N GLU A 60 -11.97 5.83 -8.98
CA GLU A 60 -10.61 6.29 -9.28
C GLU A 60 -9.62 5.14 -9.40
N ILE A 61 -9.82 4.06 -8.64
CA ILE A 61 -8.90 2.93 -8.64
C ILE A 61 -9.28 1.86 -9.68
N GLN A 62 -10.53 1.86 -10.13
CA GLN A 62 -11.02 0.80 -11.00
C GLN A 62 -10.18 0.60 -12.27
N PRO A 63 -9.76 1.67 -12.98
CA PRO A 63 -8.96 1.47 -14.20
C PRO A 63 -7.62 0.79 -13.96
N TYR A 64 -7.14 0.81 -12.72
CA TYR A 64 -5.82 0.29 -12.37
C TYR A 64 -5.87 -1.09 -11.71
N LEU A 65 -7.04 -1.61 -11.43
CA LEU A 65 -7.16 -2.93 -10.79
C LEU A 65 -6.81 -4.04 -11.78
N ALA A 66 -5.99 -4.98 -11.34
CA ALA A 66 -5.57 -6.11 -12.15
C ALA A 66 -5.51 -7.35 -11.28
N GLY A 67 -6.43 -8.28 -11.48
CA GLY A 67 -6.52 -9.49 -10.67
C GLY A 67 -6.85 -9.16 -9.22
N LYS A 68 -6.59 -10.12 -8.34
CA LYS A 68 -6.86 -9.94 -6.92
C LYS A 68 -5.69 -9.24 -6.24
N GLY A 69 -5.97 -8.10 -5.64
CA GLY A 69 -4.99 -7.41 -4.81
C GLY A 69 -3.88 -6.70 -5.55
N THR A 70 -3.96 -6.56 -6.86
CA THR A 70 -2.93 -5.89 -7.65
C THR A 70 -3.46 -4.59 -8.24
N ILE A 71 -2.65 -3.54 -8.14
CA ILE A 71 -2.89 -2.26 -8.79
C ILE A 71 -1.79 -2.09 -9.82
N ARG A 72 -2.17 -1.83 -11.09
CA ARG A 72 -1.21 -1.77 -12.19
C ARG A 72 -1.27 -0.42 -12.88
N PHE A 73 -0.11 0.21 -13.02
CA PHE A 73 0.03 1.51 -13.69
C PHE A 73 0.83 1.35 -14.98
N PRO A 74 0.31 1.81 -16.13
CA PRO A 74 1.07 1.74 -17.39
C PRO A 74 2.37 2.54 -17.30
N ALA A 75 3.45 1.97 -17.82
CA ALA A 75 4.77 2.62 -17.80
C ALA A 75 4.88 3.74 -18.84
N ASP A 76 4.01 3.76 -19.83
CA ASP A 76 4.02 4.78 -20.91
C ASP A 76 3.25 6.05 -20.53
N ARG A 77 2.79 6.16 -19.31
CA ARG A 77 2.04 7.32 -18.81
C ARG A 77 2.68 7.81 -17.52
N PRO A 78 2.47 9.10 -17.18
CA PRO A 78 2.95 9.59 -15.89
C PRO A 78 2.37 8.79 -14.75
N ILE A 79 3.21 8.52 -13.73
CA ILE A 79 2.77 7.82 -12.54
C ILE A 79 1.81 8.70 -11.75
N PRO A 80 0.61 8.21 -11.38
CA PRO A 80 -0.37 9.01 -10.64
C PRO A 80 0.02 9.11 -9.16
N VAL A 81 1.01 9.97 -8.88
CA VAL A 81 1.61 10.07 -7.54
C VAL A 81 0.59 10.46 -6.47
N GLY A 82 -0.38 11.31 -6.81
CA GLY A 82 -1.43 11.69 -5.86
C GLY A 82 -2.33 10.52 -5.47
N LEU A 83 -2.64 9.66 -6.43
CA LEU A 83 -3.43 8.46 -6.18
C LEU A 83 -2.64 7.47 -5.33
N ILE A 84 -1.36 7.26 -5.64
CA ILE A 84 -0.50 6.37 -4.87
C ILE A 84 -0.37 6.86 -3.42
N ARG A 85 -0.22 8.16 -3.22
CA ARG A 85 -0.18 8.74 -1.88
C ARG A 85 -1.47 8.43 -1.11
N ARG A 86 -2.61 8.52 -1.76
CA ARG A 86 -3.90 8.21 -1.13
C ARG A 86 -4.02 6.74 -0.80
N ILE A 87 -3.54 5.87 -1.68
CA ILE A 87 -3.49 4.43 -1.43
C ILE A 87 -2.67 4.14 -0.18
N ALA A 88 -1.48 4.72 -0.09
CA ALA A 88 -0.61 4.53 1.07
C ALA A 88 -1.26 5.05 2.35
N GLY A 89 -1.93 6.19 2.28
CA GLY A 89 -2.65 6.75 3.43
C GLY A 89 -3.77 5.84 3.91
N ILE A 90 -4.54 5.27 3.00
CA ILE A 90 -5.61 4.33 3.34
C ILE A 90 -5.03 3.07 3.98
N ARG A 91 -3.95 2.53 3.41
CA ARG A 91 -3.29 1.36 3.96
C ARG A 91 -2.72 1.64 5.35
N PHE A 92 -2.12 2.82 5.54
CA PHE A 92 -1.63 3.24 6.84
C PHE A 92 -2.76 3.29 7.86
N GLY A 93 -3.92 3.83 7.47
CA GLY A 93 -5.11 3.87 8.32
C GLY A 93 -5.64 2.48 8.66
N GLU A 94 -5.64 1.56 7.70
CA GLU A 94 -6.03 0.17 7.95
C GLU A 94 -5.11 -0.50 8.96
N ASN A 95 -3.81 -0.28 8.83
CA ASN A 95 -2.83 -0.83 9.75
C ASN A 95 -2.96 -0.21 11.15
N ALA A 96 -3.25 1.09 11.22
CA ALA A 96 -3.48 1.76 12.49
C ALA A 96 -4.70 1.18 13.22
N ALA A 97 -5.78 0.95 12.49
CA ALA A 97 -7.00 0.36 13.06
C ALA A 97 -6.74 -1.06 13.55
N ARG A 98 -5.99 -1.84 12.79
CA ARG A 98 -5.62 -3.21 13.19
C ARG A 98 -4.76 -3.21 14.44
N ALA A 99 -3.77 -2.31 14.53
CA ALA A 99 -2.91 -2.19 15.69
C ALA A 99 -3.70 -1.80 16.92
N ALA A 100 -4.63 -0.85 16.79
CA ALA A 100 -5.50 -0.43 17.89
C ALA A 100 -6.40 -1.57 18.36
N ASP A 101 -6.94 -2.34 17.42
CA ASP A 101 -7.80 -3.48 17.75
C ASP A 101 -7.02 -4.56 18.51
N LEU A 102 -5.79 -4.83 18.09
CA LEU A 102 -4.94 -5.80 18.77
C LEU A 102 -4.63 -5.36 20.21
N ILE A 103 -4.40 -4.08 20.43
CA ILE A 103 -4.13 -3.55 21.77
C ILE A 103 -5.36 -3.67 22.67
N LYS A 104 -6.55 -3.50 22.12
CA LYS A 104 -7.81 -3.54 22.88
C LYS A 104 -8.25 -4.96 23.24
N ARG A 105 -7.69 -5.97 22.60
CA ARG A 105 -8.06 -7.38 22.82
C ARG A 105 -7.09 -8.02 23.78
N PRO A 106 -7.50 -8.35 25.01
CA PRO A 106 -6.59 -9.00 25.98
C PRO A 106 -6.03 -10.31 25.46
N ASP A 107 -6.83 -11.11 24.79
CA ASP A 107 -6.43 -12.39 24.25
C ASP A 107 -5.46 -12.26 23.08
N ALA A 108 -5.46 -11.14 22.38
CA ALA A 108 -4.55 -10.90 21.28
C ALA A 108 -3.18 -10.42 21.74
N VAL A 109 -3.07 -9.97 22.99
CA VAL A 109 -1.82 -9.49 23.58
C VAL A 109 -1.01 -10.64 24.14
N GLU A 110 -1.65 -11.72 24.47
CA GLU A 110 -1.00 -12.91 25.01
C GLU A 110 -0.05 -13.53 23.98
N PRO A 111 1.19 -13.82 24.36
CA PRO A 111 2.12 -14.49 23.45
C PRO A 111 1.73 -15.91 23.15
#